data_77ed9a640c4e9df8a4868e3fe58058fa
#
_entry.id   77ed9a640c4e9df8a4868e3fe58058fa
#
_cell.length_a   1.000
_cell.length_b   1.000
_cell.length_c   1.000
_cell.angle_alpha   90.00
_cell.angle_beta   90.00
_cell.angle_gamma   90.00
#
_symmetry.space_group_name_H-M   'P 1'
#
loop_
_entity.id
_entity.type
_entity.pdbx_description
1 polymer ?
#
loop_
_entity_poly.entity_id
_entity_poly.type
_entity_poly.pdbx_seq_one_letter_code
_entity_poly.pdbx_strand_id
1 'polypeptide(L)'
;MKIHTAFENTKNETGARRRSFIGALAVAAAVLATTGVARAQAATDTGKPNVIIIFVDDLGWTDLSCYGSTFHETPNIDRLAGKGAMFTRAYASCCVCSPTRASLLTGKYPQRVGFTDFLNPNKRTGRNSAETHLPVSDTTIGEAFQKAGYRTGYIGKWHVGSEKIGMPKQHGFDWQRATAKHGLPASYFYPYKSQRPSTADVPDLEDGKPGDYLTDALTDNGIGFIRETVKEGKQPFFLILGHYAVHTPIQAPKKLVEKYEAKKEKMYGKTPLKMRPERLNQQVPLRQQNPTYAAMLESVDTNVGKVIDALDELGLTKDTIIVFTSDNGGSCMPGTPAKRPTSNYPLRASKGWNYEGGIRIPTFITWPGKIPAMKTAEPVITMDLYPTLLELTGCKQLPKQTIDGRSLVPLIHGKEKALNRSFLAWWYPHANGHGTQPCQAILKDGWKLVHWMNRNETELYHLDEDVGERNDLARKERGKTRELLETLNNWVEATR
;
A
#
# COMPACT_ATOMS: atom_id res chain seq x y z
N MET A 1 -18.53 71.50 -11.20
CA MET A 1 -18.44 72.47 -12.32
C MET A 1 -18.56 71.61 -13.55
N LYS A 2 -19.79 71.44 -14.05
CA LYS A 2 -20.33 72.13 -15.22
C LYS A 2 -19.42 71.96 -16.42
N ILE A 3 -19.80 71.55 -17.61
CA ILE A 3 -21.06 71.61 -18.38
C ILE A 3 -20.81 70.83 -19.69
N HIS A 4 -21.81 70.13 -20.17
CA HIS A 4 -22.57 70.13 -21.42
C HIS A 4 -21.90 69.70 -22.74
N THR A 5 -22.53 68.77 -23.39
CA THR A 5 -23.52 68.78 -24.49
C THR A 5 -22.90 69.15 -25.86
N ALA A 6 -23.29 68.65 -27.01
CA ALA A 6 -24.54 68.16 -27.58
C ALA A 6 -24.24 67.54 -28.98
N PHE A 7 -25.05 66.59 -29.43
CA PHE A 7 -25.89 66.62 -30.65
C PHE A 7 -25.19 67.06 -31.97
N GLU A 8 -25.36 66.40 -33.08
CA GLU A 8 -26.59 66.18 -33.88
C GLU A 8 -26.32 65.20 -35.07
N ASN A 9 -27.36 64.52 -35.34
CA ASN A 9 -27.83 63.88 -36.58
C ASN A 9 -27.47 64.53 -37.91
N THR A 10 -27.32 63.73 -38.98
CA THR A 10 -28.13 63.93 -40.21
C THR A 10 -28.26 62.62 -41.00
N LYS A 11 -29.44 62.41 -41.49
CA LYS A 11 -29.98 61.40 -42.37
C LYS A 11 -29.65 61.64 -43.83
N ASN A 12 -29.76 60.64 -44.61
CA ASN A 12 -30.45 60.36 -45.89
C ASN A 12 -29.53 59.77 -46.96
N GLU A 13 -29.87 58.68 -47.47
CA GLU A 13 -30.80 58.23 -48.46
C GLU A 13 -30.13 57.80 -49.82
N THR A 14 -30.67 56.73 -50.28
CA THR A 14 -30.82 56.20 -51.66
C THR A 14 -29.62 55.37 -52.14
N GLY A 15 -29.76 54.18 -52.65
CA GLY A 15 -30.82 53.43 -53.25
C GLY A 15 -30.19 52.35 -54.20
N ALA A 16 -30.65 51.15 -54.08
CA ALA A 16 -30.72 50.14 -55.08
C ALA A 16 -29.54 49.82 -56.05
N ARG A 17 -28.97 48.62 -55.99
CA ARG A 17 -29.12 47.60 -57.05
C ARG A 17 -28.55 46.23 -56.64
N ARG A 18 -29.42 45.28 -56.76
CA ARG A 18 -29.19 43.85 -56.71
C ARG A 18 -28.14 43.36 -57.72
N ARG A 19 -27.28 42.43 -57.36
CA ARG A 19 -27.26 41.05 -57.85
C ARG A 19 -25.96 40.35 -57.51
N SER A 20 -26.12 39.15 -56.88
CA SER A 20 -25.36 37.93 -57.11
C SER A 20 -23.84 37.94 -56.86
N PHE A 21 -23.43 37.50 -55.68
CA PHE A 21 -22.31 36.61 -55.48
C PHE A 21 -22.58 35.81 -54.19
N ILE A 22 -23.51 34.86 -54.27
CA ILE A 22 -23.66 33.78 -53.30
C ILE A 22 -22.96 32.59 -53.96
N GLY A 23 -21.89 32.12 -53.40
CA GLY A 23 -21.29 30.87 -53.84
C GLY A 23 -19.78 30.75 -53.79
N ALA A 24 -19.13 31.04 -52.65
CA ALA A 24 -17.74 30.61 -52.44
C ALA A 24 -17.21 30.76 -51.01
N LEU A 25 -18.06 30.81 -49.99
CA LEU A 25 -17.57 30.90 -48.56
C LEU A 25 -18.24 29.88 -47.61
N ALA A 26 -18.85 28.82 -48.14
CA ALA A 26 -19.52 27.78 -47.31
C ALA A 26 -18.79 26.44 -47.31
N VAL A 27 -17.56 26.31 -47.85
CA VAL A 27 -16.80 25.02 -47.87
C VAL A 27 -15.53 25.10 -47.01
N ALA A 28 -15.09 26.26 -46.56
CA ALA A 28 -13.91 26.39 -45.68
C ALA A 28 -14.18 26.32 -44.16
N ALA A 29 -15.45 26.32 -43.74
CA ALA A 29 -15.82 26.24 -42.31
C ALA A 29 -16.23 24.84 -41.83
N ALA A 30 -16.28 23.84 -42.70
CA ALA A 30 -16.69 22.47 -42.39
C ALA A 30 -15.52 21.45 -42.29
N VAL A 31 -14.25 21.90 -42.42
CA VAL A 31 -13.07 21.01 -42.35
C VAL A 31 -12.23 21.27 -41.08
N LEU A 32 -12.58 22.28 -40.25
CA LEU A 32 -11.89 22.59 -39.02
C LEU A 32 -12.61 22.14 -37.72
N ALA A 33 -13.68 21.32 -37.86
CA ALA A 33 -14.46 20.82 -36.71
C ALA A 33 -14.40 19.28 -36.52
N THR A 34 -13.44 18.58 -37.16
CA THR A 34 -13.32 17.12 -36.99
C THR A 34 -11.91 16.62 -36.64
N THR A 35 -11.08 17.48 -36.01
CA THR A 35 -10.00 17.01 -35.16
C THR A 35 -10.42 17.06 -33.68
N GLY A 36 -11.64 16.72 -33.39
CA GLY A 36 -12.03 16.20 -32.10
C GLY A 36 -11.22 14.92 -31.92
N VAL A 37 -10.22 14.97 -31.03
CA VAL A 37 -9.55 13.78 -30.51
C VAL A 37 -10.66 12.80 -30.18
N ALA A 38 -10.82 11.77 -30.99
CA ALA A 38 -11.56 10.58 -30.62
C ALA A 38 -10.85 10.04 -29.37
N ARG A 39 -11.29 10.47 -28.18
CA ARG A 39 -10.94 9.92 -26.89
C ARG A 39 -11.39 8.47 -27.00
N ALA A 40 -10.44 7.60 -27.28
CA ALA A 40 -10.69 6.18 -27.42
C ALA A 40 -11.33 5.75 -26.09
N GLN A 41 -12.62 5.52 -26.14
CA GLN A 41 -13.39 4.90 -25.07
C GLN A 41 -13.07 3.41 -25.14
N ALA A 42 -11.86 3.06 -24.70
CA ALA A 42 -11.47 1.68 -24.48
C ALA A 42 -12.01 1.24 -23.10
N ALA A 43 -13.32 1.38 -22.90
CA ALA A 43 -13.98 0.60 -21.88
C ALA A 43 -13.85 -0.86 -22.33
N THR A 44 -13.16 -1.68 -21.56
CA THR A 44 -13.28 -3.13 -21.71
C THR A 44 -14.75 -3.46 -21.49
N ASP A 45 -15.45 -3.93 -22.52
CA ASP A 45 -16.91 -4.18 -22.51
C ASP A 45 -17.28 -5.42 -21.65
N THR A 46 -16.49 -5.71 -20.64
CA THR A 46 -16.66 -6.88 -19.75
C THR A 46 -17.57 -6.59 -18.58
N GLY A 47 -17.95 -5.33 -18.32
CA GLY A 47 -18.73 -4.92 -17.14
C GLY A 47 -18.02 -5.12 -15.81
N LYS A 48 -16.77 -5.62 -15.80
CA LYS A 48 -15.96 -5.85 -14.59
C LYS A 48 -14.92 -4.75 -14.39
N PRO A 49 -14.71 -4.25 -13.16
CA PRO A 49 -13.68 -3.24 -12.89
C PRO A 49 -12.28 -3.83 -12.95
N ASN A 50 -11.30 -3.00 -13.33
CA ASN A 50 -9.90 -3.28 -13.12
C ASN A 50 -9.52 -3.17 -11.64
N VAL A 51 -8.43 -3.81 -11.25
CA VAL A 51 -7.94 -3.76 -9.85
C VAL A 51 -6.44 -3.49 -9.84
N ILE A 52 -6.02 -2.53 -9.02
CA ILE A 52 -4.61 -2.26 -8.70
C ILE A 52 -4.43 -2.33 -7.18
N ILE A 53 -3.45 -3.12 -6.72
CA ILE A 53 -2.96 -3.06 -5.35
C ILE A 53 -1.60 -2.38 -5.37
N ILE A 54 -1.49 -1.19 -4.79
CA ILE A 54 -0.22 -0.51 -4.52
C ILE A 54 0.24 -0.95 -3.14
N PHE A 55 1.27 -1.79 -3.11
CA PHE A 55 1.75 -2.46 -1.91
C PHE A 55 3.15 -1.98 -1.56
N VAL A 56 3.26 -1.15 -0.53
CA VAL A 56 4.50 -0.46 -0.13
C VAL A 56 5.18 -1.22 1.00
N ASP A 57 6.50 -1.35 0.95
CA ASP A 57 7.29 -2.11 1.91
C ASP A 57 7.76 -1.23 3.08
N ASP A 58 7.57 -1.69 4.32
CA ASP A 58 7.98 -1.01 5.55
C ASP A 58 7.36 0.39 5.77
N LEU A 59 6.21 0.70 5.17
CA LEU A 59 5.55 1.99 5.32
C LEU A 59 4.74 2.03 6.63
N GLY A 60 5.13 2.90 7.54
CA GLY A 60 4.45 3.08 8.82
C GLY A 60 3.09 3.78 8.69
N TRP A 61 2.18 3.48 9.63
CA TRP A 61 0.86 4.12 9.68
C TRP A 61 0.94 5.66 9.76
N THR A 62 1.93 6.18 10.49
CA THR A 62 2.14 7.63 10.68
C THR A 62 2.93 8.30 9.55
N ASP A 63 3.33 7.58 8.52
CA ASP A 63 4.25 8.11 7.50
C ASP A 63 3.54 8.97 6.44
N LEU A 64 2.23 8.83 6.25
CA LEU A 64 1.48 9.61 5.26
C LEU A 64 0.89 10.88 5.88
N SER A 65 0.79 11.97 5.09
CA SER A 65 0.20 13.22 5.55
C SER A 65 -1.28 13.05 5.92
N CYS A 66 -2.05 12.26 5.17
CA CYS A 66 -3.46 11.95 5.49
C CYS A 66 -3.62 11.11 6.78
N TYR A 67 -2.56 10.50 7.29
CA TYR A 67 -2.50 9.83 8.60
C TYR A 67 -1.76 10.66 9.66
N GLY A 68 -1.38 11.91 9.36
CA GLY A 68 -0.89 12.88 10.36
C GLY A 68 0.60 13.22 10.29
N SER A 69 1.35 12.73 9.28
CA SER A 69 2.73 13.18 9.07
C SER A 69 2.76 14.67 8.75
N THR A 70 3.65 15.40 9.44
CA THR A 70 3.93 16.80 9.14
C THR A 70 5.28 16.98 8.43
N PHE A 71 6.12 15.93 8.48
CA PHE A 71 7.43 15.95 7.87
C PHE A 71 7.43 15.40 6.45
N HIS A 72 6.74 14.29 6.21
CA HIS A 72 6.59 13.71 4.88
C HIS A 72 5.52 14.45 4.07
N GLU A 73 5.68 14.48 2.75
CA GLU A 73 4.75 15.11 1.81
C GLU A 73 4.22 14.06 0.85
N THR A 74 2.90 13.78 0.90
CA THR A 74 2.26 12.71 0.15
C THR A 74 0.97 13.15 -0.55
N PRO A 75 1.00 14.25 -1.34
CA PRO A 75 -0.22 14.88 -1.87
C PRO A 75 -1.01 13.99 -2.84
N ASN A 76 -0.37 13.12 -3.63
CA ASN A 76 -1.05 12.22 -4.55
C ASN A 76 -1.73 11.07 -3.82
N ILE A 77 -1.03 10.49 -2.83
CA ILE A 77 -1.57 9.45 -1.94
C ILE A 77 -2.75 10.02 -1.14
N ASP A 78 -2.61 11.23 -0.59
CA ASP A 78 -3.66 11.92 0.17
C ASP A 78 -4.90 12.20 -0.69
N ARG A 79 -4.69 12.65 -1.94
CA ARG A 79 -5.77 12.85 -2.93
C ARG A 79 -6.49 11.55 -3.25
N LEU A 80 -5.77 10.44 -3.35
CA LEU A 80 -6.35 9.13 -3.60
C LEU A 80 -7.14 8.65 -2.38
N ALA A 81 -6.56 8.72 -1.17
CA ALA A 81 -7.21 8.35 0.08
C ALA A 81 -8.50 9.15 0.33
N GLY A 82 -8.50 10.44 -0.02
CA GLY A 82 -9.67 11.33 0.12
C GLY A 82 -10.85 10.99 -0.81
N LYS A 83 -10.66 10.10 -1.79
CA LYS A 83 -11.70 9.67 -2.74
C LYS A 83 -12.28 8.28 -2.45
N GLY A 84 -11.93 7.65 -1.34
CA GLY A 84 -12.33 6.29 -1.03
C GLY A 84 -12.55 6.02 0.46
N ALA A 85 -12.63 4.75 0.81
CA ALA A 85 -12.75 4.28 2.18
C ALA A 85 -11.37 4.18 2.85
N MET A 86 -11.11 5.01 3.84
CA MET A 86 -9.88 5.05 4.62
C MET A 86 -10.09 4.34 5.97
N PHE A 87 -9.23 3.35 6.26
CA PHE A 87 -9.28 2.57 7.48
C PHE A 87 -8.21 3.07 8.46
N THR A 88 -8.63 3.70 9.55
CA THR A 88 -7.70 4.26 10.54
C THR A 88 -7.15 3.22 11.51
N ARG A 89 -7.74 2.02 11.58
CA ARG A 89 -7.28 0.85 12.33
C ARG A 89 -7.09 -0.36 11.42
N ALA A 90 -6.28 -0.19 10.37
CA ALA A 90 -5.89 -1.30 9.52
C ALA A 90 -4.60 -1.94 10.04
N TYR A 91 -4.55 -3.26 9.99
CA TYR A 91 -3.45 -4.05 10.53
C TYR A 91 -2.84 -4.98 9.48
N ALA A 92 -1.52 -5.09 9.50
CA ALA A 92 -0.80 -6.15 8.84
C ALA A 92 -1.07 -7.49 9.54
N SER A 93 -1.14 -8.57 8.78
CA SER A 93 -1.37 -9.92 9.34
C SER A 93 -0.18 -10.45 10.14
N CYS A 94 0.99 -9.81 10.00
CA CYS A 94 2.19 -10.08 10.79
C CYS A 94 3.01 -8.80 10.94
N CYS A 95 3.89 -8.76 11.93
CA CYS A 95 4.81 -7.65 12.14
C CYS A 95 6.01 -7.62 11.18
N VAL A 96 6.09 -8.56 10.23
CA VAL A 96 7.13 -8.67 9.19
C VAL A 96 6.55 -9.04 7.83
N CYS A 97 7.33 -8.81 6.76
CA CYS A 97 6.87 -8.76 5.37
C CYS A 97 6.33 -10.08 4.79
N SER A 98 7.13 -11.18 4.73
CA SER A 98 6.72 -12.42 4.03
C SER A 98 5.39 -13.00 4.54
N PRO A 99 5.15 -13.11 5.86
CA PRO A 99 3.88 -13.64 6.36
C PRO A 99 2.68 -12.77 5.96
N THR A 100 2.82 -11.44 6.01
CA THR A 100 1.74 -10.53 5.57
C THR A 100 1.48 -10.64 4.07
N ARG A 101 2.54 -10.78 3.25
CA ARG A 101 2.41 -10.97 1.80
C ARG A 101 1.72 -12.29 1.47
N ALA A 102 2.08 -13.38 2.14
CA ALA A 102 1.39 -14.67 2.02
C ALA A 102 -0.10 -14.55 2.42
N SER A 103 -0.38 -13.81 3.48
CA SER A 103 -1.75 -13.55 3.96
C SER A 103 -2.58 -12.73 2.98
N LEU A 104 -2.03 -11.68 2.37
CA LEU A 104 -2.68 -10.92 1.29
C LEU A 104 -3.05 -11.81 0.11
N LEU A 105 -2.11 -12.67 -0.29
CA LEU A 105 -2.28 -13.53 -1.46
C LEU A 105 -3.31 -14.64 -1.24
N THR A 106 -3.44 -15.18 -0.02
CA THR A 106 -4.26 -16.36 0.26
C THR A 106 -5.55 -16.08 1.02
N GLY A 107 -5.70 -14.91 1.63
CA GLY A 107 -6.82 -14.58 2.50
C GLY A 107 -6.82 -15.33 3.84
N LYS A 108 -5.68 -15.92 4.22
CA LYS A 108 -5.52 -16.75 5.43
C LYS A 108 -4.60 -16.10 6.45
N TYR A 109 -4.73 -16.50 7.71
CA TYR A 109 -3.68 -16.23 8.69
C TYR A 109 -2.34 -16.85 8.25
N PRO A 110 -1.20 -16.15 8.46
CA PRO A 110 0.10 -16.59 7.94
C PRO A 110 0.53 -18.00 8.37
N GLN A 111 0.24 -18.40 9.61
CA GLN A 111 0.59 -19.71 10.13
C GLN A 111 -0.14 -20.86 9.45
N ARG A 112 -1.36 -20.63 8.89
CA ARG A 112 -2.05 -21.66 8.10
C ARG A 112 -1.36 -22.04 6.80
N VAL A 113 -0.51 -21.14 6.29
CA VAL A 113 0.31 -21.37 5.09
C VAL A 113 1.79 -21.56 5.44
N GLY A 114 2.10 -21.83 6.71
CA GLY A 114 3.45 -22.09 7.19
C GLY A 114 4.37 -20.87 7.28
N PHE A 115 3.87 -19.66 6.97
CA PHE A 115 4.67 -18.42 7.00
C PHE A 115 4.60 -17.78 8.37
N THR A 116 5.61 -18.00 9.22
CA THR A 116 5.66 -17.43 10.57
C THR A 116 6.78 -16.41 10.76
N ASP A 117 7.74 -16.31 9.80
CA ASP A 117 8.79 -15.28 9.77
C ASP A 117 9.08 -14.84 8.33
N PHE A 118 9.88 -13.79 8.14
CA PHE A 118 10.33 -13.38 6.81
C PHE A 118 11.30 -14.39 6.20
N LEU A 119 11.18 -14.60 4.90
CA LEU A 119 12.10 -15.45 4.17
C LEU A 119 13.51 -14.87 4.18
N ASN A 120 14.48 -15.66 4.61
CA ASN A 120 15.89 -15.30 4.57
C ASN A 120 16.66 -16.34 3.76
N PRO A 121 16.97 -16.07 2.50
CA PRO A 121 17.63 -17.04 1.61
C PRO A 121 19.04 -17.45 2.05
N ASN A 122 19.65 -16.69 2.96
CA ASN A 122 20.99 -16.98 3.49
C ASN A 122 20.98 -17.84 4.78
N LYS A 123 19.82 -18.12 5.34
CA LYS A 123 19.70 -18.99 6.52
C LYS A 123 19.38 -20.41 6.07
N ARG A 124 20.35 -21.31 6.20
CA ARG A 124 20.25 -22.74 5.83
C ARG A 124 19.34 -23.58 6.72
N THR A 125 18.83 -23.06 7.80
CA THR A 125 18.03 -23.83 8.76
C THR A 125 16.71 -23.12 8.98
N GLY A 126 15.63 -23.80 8.67
CA GLY A 126 14.24 -23.36 8.84
C GLY A 126 13.81 -23.10 10.29
N ARG A 127 14.67 -22.46 11.07
CA ARG A 127 14.29 -22.01 12.43
C ARG A 127 13.33 -20.82 12.40
N ASN A 128 13.25 -20.09 11.29
CA ASN A 128 12.54 -18.81 11.23
C ASN A 128 11.25 -18.86 10.42
N SER A 129 11.11 -19.82 9.49
CA SER A 129 9.84 -20.08 8.78
C SER A 129 9.77 -21.58 8.48
N ALA A 130 8.59 -22.18 8.61
CA ALA A 130 8.39 -23.58 8.25
C ALA A 130 8.49 -23.78 6.74
N GLU A 131 8.12 -22.76 5.96
CA GLU A 131 8.10 -22.80 4.50
C GLU A 131 9.21 -21.94 3.89
N THR A 132 9.80 -22.43 2.79
CA THR A 132 10.79 -21.70 2.00
C THR A 132 10.18 -20.95 0.82
N HIS A 133 8.91 -21.19 0.53
CA HIS A 133 8.09 -20.56 -0.51
C HIS A 133 6.62 -20.77 -0.18
N LEU A 134 5.75 -19.93 -0.73
CA LEU A 134 4.30 -20.13 -0.67
C LEU A 134 3.96 -21.42 -1.40
N PRO A 135 3.30 -22.41 -0.74
CA PRO A 135 2.95 -23.66 -1.38
C PRO A 135 2.08 -23.44 -2.62
N VAL A 136 2.45 -24.04 -3.76
CA VAL A 136 1.67 -23.95 -5.02
C VAL A 136 0.29 -24.60 -4.90
N SER A 137 0.07 -25.40 -3.85
CA SER A 137 -1.24 -25.97 -3.51
C SER A 137 -2.18 -24.96 -2.84
N ASP A 138 -1.63 -23.86 -2.30
CA ASP A 138 -2.45 -22.80 -1.70
C ASP A 138 -2.96 -21.85 -2.77
N THR A 139 -4.27 -21.79 -2.91
CA THR A 139 -4.95 -20.93 -3.87
C THR A 139 -4.74 -19.47 -3.50
N THR A 140 -4.35 -18.67 -4.49
CA THR A 140 -4.07 -17.25 -4.33
C THR A 140 -5.14 -16.37 -4.98
N ILE A 141 -5.10 -15.09 -4.63
CA ILE A 141 -5.93 -14.06 -5.27
C ILE A 141 -5.59 -13.92 -6.77
N GLY A 142 -4.33 -14.14 -7.16
CA GLY A 142 -3.91 -14.17 -8.57
C GLY A 142 -4.68 -15.23 -9.35
N GLU A 143 -4.75 -16.46 -8.84
CA GLU A 143 -5.49 -17.57 -9.47
C GLU A 143 -7.01 -17.30 -9.50
N ALA A 144 -7.55 -16.66 -8.46
CA ALA A 144 -8.97 -16.31 -8.43
C ALA A 144 -9.32 -15.31 -9.54
N PHE A 145 -8.50 -14.27 -9.72
CA PHE A 145 -8.67 -13.28 -10.79
C PHE A 145 -8.40 -13.87 -12.17
N GLN A 146 -7.35 -14.68 -12.33
CA GLN A 146 -7.03 -15.35 -13.59
C GLN A 146 -8.20 -16.23 -14.04
N LYS A 147 -8.76 -17.06 -13.15
CA LYS A 147 -9.95 -17.89 -13.46
C LYS A 147 -11.21 -17.07 -13.73
N ALA A 148 -11.30 -15.85 -13.19
CA ALA A 148 -12.38 -14.92 -13.49
C ALA A 148 -12.19 -14.18 -14.83
N GLY A 149 -11.13 -14.47 -15.59
CA GLY A 149 -10.86 -13.91 -16.90
C GLY A 149 -10.13 -12.58 -16.91
N TYR A 150 -9.45 -12.22 -15.82
CA TYR A 150 -8.55 -11.06 -15.77
C TYR A 150 -7.18 -11.38 -16.37
N ARG A 151 -6.56 -10.40 -17.02
CA ARG A 151 -5.11 -10.41 -17.23
C ARG A 151 -4.43 -10.03 -15.92
N THR A 152 -3.63 -10.93 -15.38
CA THR A 152 -3.05 -10.79 -14.04
C THR A 152 -1.57 -10.42 -14.13
N GLY A 153 -1.16 -9.40 -13.36
CA GLY A 153 0.21 -8.90 -13.32
C GLY A 153 0.74 -8.73 -11.90
N TYR A 154 2.02 -9.05 -11.73
CA TYR A 154 2.77 -8.76 -10.50
C TYR A 154 4.12 -8.12 -10.85
N ILE A 155 4.43 -6.99 -10.23
CA ILE A 155 5.73 -6.33 -10.40
C ILE A 155 6.33 -5.92 -9.06
N GLY A 156 7.65 -6.11 -8.90
CA GLY A 156 8.42 -5.69 -7.75
C GLY A 156 8.52 -6.76 -6.65
N LYS A 157 8.57 -6.34 -5.40
CA LYS A 157 8.85 -7.22 -4.26
C LYS A 157 7.81 -8.33 -4.10
N TRP A 158 8.25 -9.57 -4.32
CA TRP A 158 7.46 -10.78 -4.07
C TRP A 158 7.66 -11.32 -2.65
N HIS A 159 8.83 -11.78 -2.33
CA HIS A 159 9.31 -12.21 -1.01
C HIS A 159 8.51 -13.36 -0.35
N VAL A 160 7.81 -14.17 -1.13
CA VAL A 160 7.14 -15.40 -0.69
C VAL A 160 7.46 -16.58 -1.59
N GLY A 161 8.54 -16.51 -2.38
CA GLY A 161 9.02 -17.56 -3.27
C GLY A 161 10.49 -17.84 -3.12
N SER A 162 10.94 -18.95 -3.72
CA SER A 162 12.35 -19.28 -3.95
C SER A 162 12.75 -18.92 -5.38
N GLU A 163 13.99 -19.21 -5.80
CA GLU A 163 14.43 -18.97 -7.18
C GLU A 163 13.66 -19.78 -8.23
N LYS A 164 13.11 -20.93 -7.85
CA LYS A 164 12.52 -21.91 -8.79
C LYS A 164 11.06 -22.22 -8.52
N ILE A 165 10.60 -22.03 -7.27
CA ILE A 165 9.29 -22.49 -6.81
C ILE A 165 8.59 -21.36 -6.06
N GLY A 166 7.27 -21.26 -6.26
CA GLY A 166 6.44 -20.29 -5.58
C GLY A 166 6.61 -18.86 -6.09
N MET A 167 7.03 -18.68 -7.36
CA MET A 167 7.09 -17.36 -8.01
C MET A 167 5.71 -16.96 -8.56
N PRO A 168 5.45 -15.66 -8.84
CA PRO A 168 4.11 -15.17 -9.21
C PRO A 168 3.42 -15.95 -10.33
N LYS A 169 4.14 -16.38 -11.37
CA LYS A 169 3.57 -17.19 -12.46
C LYS A 169 2.97 -18.52 -12.01
N GLN A 170 3.49 -19.10 -10.93
CA GLN A 170 2.97 -20.35 -10.35
C GLN A 170 1.76 -20.08 -9.41
N HIS A 171 1.41 -18.83 -9.20
CA HIS A 171 0.34 -18.35 -8.34
C HIS A 171 -0.69 -17.50 -9.09
N GLY A 172 -0.89 -17.79 -10.39
CA GLY A 172 -1.96 -17.19 -11.19
C GLY A 172 -1.68 -15.78 -11.70
N PHE A 173 -0.40 -15.37 -11.82
CA PHE A 173 -0.03 -14.11 -12.46
C PHE A 173 0.55 -14.40 -13.85
N ASP A 174 -0.18 -14.02 -14.91
CA ASP A 174 0.21 -14.22 -16.31
C ASP A 174 1.50 -13.46 -16.66
N TRP A 175 1.67 -12.29 -16.07
CA TRP A 175 2.81 -11.41 -16.24
C TRP A 175 3.49 -11.12 -14.89
N GLN A 176 4.83 -11.21 -14.90
CA GLN A 176 5.65 -10.80 -13.77
C GLN A 176 6.89 -10.06 -14.25
N ARG A 177 7.36 -9.08 -13.47
CA ARG A 177 8.60 -8.34 -13.74
C ARG A 177 9.24 -7.85 -12.44
N ALA A 178 10.56 -7.77 -12.39
CA ALA A 178 11.32 -7.28 -11.24
C ALA A 178 11.04 -8.06 -9.94
N THR A 179 10.64 -9.33 -10.04
CA THR A 179 10.31 -10.18 -8.89
C THR A 179 11.50 -11.03 -8.49
N ALA A 180 11.86 -10.95 -7.21
CA ALA A 180 12.98 -11.72 -6.65
C ALA A 180 12.57 -12.44 -5.35
N LYS A 181 13.34 -13.47 -4.99
CA LYS A 181 13.20 -14.18 -3.71
C LYS A 181 13.55 -13.30 -2.51
N HIS A 182 14.33 -12.24 -2.73
CA HIS A 182 14.85 -11.38 -1.67
C HIS A 182 13.84 -10.31 -1.25
N GLY A 183 13.91 -9.93 0.04
CA GLY A 183 13.01 -8.96 0.63
C GLY A 183 13.43 -7.50 0.45
N LEU A 184 14.58 -7.24 -0.16
CA LEU A 184 15.12 -5.89 -0.35
C LEU A 184 15.90 -5.82 -1.68
N PRO A 185 16.03 -4.66 -2.33
CA PRO A 185 16.87 -4.50 -3.51
C PRO A 185 18.32 -4.30 -3.07
N ALA A 186 19.26 -4.71 -3.91
CA ALA A 186 20.68 -4.42 -3.70
C ALA A 186 20.99 -2.92 -3.77
N SER A 187 20.29 -2.21 -4.65
CA SER A 187 20.35 -0.77 -4.82
C SER A 187 19.02 -0.25 -5.37
N TYR A 188 18.66 0.99 -5.03
CA TYR A 188 17.53 1.70 -5.65
C TYR A 188 17.93 2.43 -6.94
N PHE A 189 19.21 2.43 -7.29
CA PHE A 189 19.69 3.02 -8.54
C PHE A 189 20.16 1.93 -9.50
N TYR A 190 19.92 2.16 -10.80
CA TYR A 190 20.39 1.29 -11.85
C TYR A 190 21.91 1.02 -11.72
N PRO A 191 22.37 -0.24 -11.89
CA PRO A 191 21.67 -1.39 -12.46
C PRO A 191 20.85 -2.23 -11.45
N TYR A 192 20.50 -1.73 -10.27
CA TYR A 192 19.73 -2.39 -9.23
C TYR A 192 20.40 -3.67 -8.70
N LYS A 193 21.70 -3.76 -8.90
CA LYS A 193 22.55 -4.92 -8.59
C LYS A 193 23.60 -4.55 -7.55
N SER A 194 24.07 -5.56 -6.83
CA SER A 194 25.18 -5.42 -5.91
C SER A 194 26.51 -5.60 -6.61
N GLN A 195 27.54 -4.97 -6.05
CA GLN A 195 28.93 -5.29 -6.40
C GLN A 195 29.37 -6.67 -5.92
N ARG A 196 28.59 -7.35 -5.08
CA ARG A 196 28.84 -8.67 -4.54
C ARG A 196 27.74 -9.64 -4.96
N PRO A 197 28.07 -10.85 -5.52
CA PRO A 197 27.08 -11.80 -6.07
C PRO A 197 26.02 -12.35 -5.10
N SER A 198 26.12 -12.06 -3.81
CA SER A 198 25.27 -12.65 -2.77
C SER A 198 24.04 -11.84 -2.41
N THR A 199 23.79 -10.72 -3.07
CA THR A 199 22.75 -9.80 -2.66
C THR A 199 21.65 -9.64 -3.69
N ALA A 200 20.56 -9.12 -3.26
CA ALA A 200 19.25 -8.99 -3.86
C ALA A 200 19.25 -8.16 -5.15
N ASP A 201 19.81 -8.68 -6.21
CA ASP A 201 19.68 -8.12 -7.55
C ASP A 201 18.21 -8.13 -7.96
N VAL A 202 17.73 -7.03 -8.50
CA VAL A 202 16.38 -6.96 -9.05
C VAL A 202 16.48 -7.33 -10.54
N PRO A 203 15.82 -8.43 -10.97
CA PRO A 203 15.87 -8.91 -12.34
C PRO A 203 14.96 -8.11 -13.27
N ASP A 204 15.05 -8.41 -14.57
CA ASP A 204 14.11 -8.00 -15.61
C ASP A 204 14.01 -6.46 -15.84
N LEU A 205 15.04 -5.69 -15.47
CA LEU A 205 15.13 -4.24 -15.65
C LEU A 205 16.47 -3.84 -16.31
N GLU A 206 16.94 -4.64 -17.26
CA GLU A 206 18.23 -4.45 -17.93
C GLU A 206 18.23 -3.30 -18.93
N ASP A 207 17.05 -2.83 -19.33
CA ASP A 207 16.82 -1.71 -20.26
C ASP A 207 16.98 -0.33 -19.61
N GLY A 208 17.27 -0.27 -18.30
CA GLY A 208 17.55 0.96 -17.56
C GLY A 208 18.91 1.60 -17.90
N LYS A 209 19.14 2.79 -17.39
CA LYS A 209 20.37 3.56 -17.56
C LYS A 209 20.86 4.17 -16.24
N PRO A 210 22.15 4.57 -16.14
CA PRO A 210 22.67 5.22 -14.94
C PRO A 210 21.83 6.44 -14.54
N GLY A 211 21.43 6.45 -13.27
CA GLY A 211 20.56 7.48 -12.69
C GLY A 211 19.09 7.09 -12.56
N ASP A 212 18.64 6.06 -13.27
CA ASP A 212 17.27 5.57 -13.13
C ASP A 212 17.02 5.01 -11.71
N TYR A 213 15.83 5.34 -11.18
CA TYR A 213 15.45 5.00 -9.83
C TYR A 213 14.43 3.85 -9.82
N LEU A 214 14.63 2.86 -8.95
CA LEU A 214 13.85 1.62 -8.97
C LEU A 214 12.35 1.83 -8.82
N THR A 215 11.93 2.77 -7.95
CA THR A 215 10.51 3.07 -7.74
C THR A 215 9.84 3.55 -9.02
N ASP A 216 10.54 4.39 -9.81
CA ASP A 216 10.08 4.86 -11.12
C ASP A 216 10.02 3.70 -12.12
N ALA A 217 11.09 2.91 -12.23
CA ALA A 217 11.15 1.79 -13.15
C ALA A 217 10.03 0.76 -12.91
N LEU A 218 9.72 0.44 -11.64
CA LEU A 218 8.60 -0.45 -11.31
C LEU A 218 7.26 0.12 -11.76
N THR A 219 7.02 1.40 -11.48
CA THR A 219 5.77 2.06 -11.84
C THR A 219 5.58 2.16 -13.34
N ASP A 220 6.62 2.59 -14.06
CA ASP A 220 6.57 2.78 -15.51
C ASP A 220 6.32 1.45 -16.22
N ASN A 221 6.92 0.34 -15.76
CA ASN A 221 6.63 -1.01 -16.25
C ASN A 221 5.22 -1.49 -15.89
N GLY A 222 4.71 -1.16 -14.68
CA GLY A 222 3.33 -1.44 -14.30
C GLY A 222 2.32 -0.70 -15.19
N ILE A 223 2.58 0.57 -15.51
CA ILE A 223 1.77 1.35 -16.45
C ILE A 223 1.89 0.77 -17.86
N GLY A 224 3.06 0.28 -18.27
CA GLY A 224 3.26 -0.46 -19.53
C GLY A 224 2.32 -1.67 -19.63
N PHE A 225 2.26 -2.50 -18.59
CA PHE A 225 1.33 -3.63 -18.49
C PHE A 225 -0.13 -3.20 -18.64
N ILE A 226 -0.53 -2.10 -17.99
CA ILE A 226 -1.90 -1.56 -18.12
C ILE A 226 -2.18 -1.16 -19.58
N ARG A 227 -1.28 -0.38 -20.19
CA ARG A 227 -1.43 0.09 -21.58
C ARG A 227 -1.50 -1.05 -22.59
N GLU A 228 -0.67 -2.08 -22.43
CA GLU A 228 -0.72 -3.28 -23.26
C GLU A 228 -2.06 -4.01 -23.12
N THR A 229 -2.54 -4.20 -21.89
CA THR A 229 -3.83 -4.88 -21.65
C THR A 229 -4.99 -4.12 -22.27
N VAL A 230 -5.00 -2.80 -22.15
CA VAL A 230 -6.02 -1.93 -22.76
C VAL A 230 -5.96 -2.01 -24.29
N LYS A 231 -4.75 -2.01 -24.89
CA LYS A 231 -4.56 -2.13 -26.34
C LYS A 231 -5.09 -3.47 -26.88
N GLU A 232 -4.94 -4.54 -26.12
CA GLU A 232 -5.50 -5.85 -26.48
C GLU A 232 -7.03 -5.89 -26.37
N GLY A 233 -7.64 -5.06 -25.53
CA GLY A 233 -9.08 -4.78 -25.44
C GLY A 233 -9.99 -5.95 -25.07
N LYS A 234 -9.43 -7.08 -24.55
CA LYS A 234 -10.17 -8.33 -24.39
C LYS A 234 -10.60 -8.65 -22.95
N GLN A 235 -9.98 -8.08 -21.96
CA GLN A 235 -10.19 -8.45 -20.56
C GLN A 235 -9.81 -7.34 -19.58
N PRO A 236 -10.40 -7.30 -18.37
CA PRO A 236 -9.95 -6.41 -17.30
C PRO A 236 -8.60 -6.88 -16.76
N PHE A 237 -7.89 -6.01 -16.06
CA PHE A 237 -6.63 -6.37 -15.43
C PHE A 237 -6.73 -6.40 -13.89
N PHE A 238 -5.90 -7.28 -13.30
CA PHE A 238 -5.54 -7.29 -11.89
C PHE A 238 -4.03 -7.13 -11.76
N LEU A 239 -3.57 -6.04 -11.17
CA LEU A 239 -2.15 -5.71 -11.02
C LEU A 239 -1.79 -5.52 -9.55
N ILE A 240 -0.74 -6.20 -9.08
CA ILE A 240 -0.08 -5.87 -7.81
C ILE A 240 1.24 -5.15 -8.14
N LEU A 241 1.31 -3.88 -7.75
CA LEU A 241 2.51 -3.04 -7.79
C LEU A 241 3.18 -3.08 -6.42
N GLY A 242 4.09 -4.03 -6.24
CA GLY A 242 4.81 -4.28 -5.00
C GLY A 242 6.10 -3.47 -4.93
N HIS A 243 6.06 -2.24 -4.44
CA HIS A 243 7.25 -1.43 -4.26
C HIS A 243 8.20 -2.04 -3.23
N TYR A 244 9.52 -2.00 -3.51
CA TYR A 244 10.55 -2.24 -2.50
C TYR A 244 10.70 -1.03 -1.55
N ALA A 245 10.40 0.18 -2.03
CA ALA A 245 10.36 1.40 -1.22
C ALA A 245 9.22 1.25 -0.16
N VAL A 246 9.44 1.67 1.05
CA VAL A 246 10.53 2.50 1.59
C VAL A 246 11.52 1.68 2.44
N HIS A 247 11.70 0.39 2.11
CA HIS A 247 12.62 -0.53 2.80
C HIS A 247 14.08 -0.16 2.56
N THR A 248 14.97 -0.59 3.42
CA THR A 248 16.43 -0.46 3.23
C THR A 248 16.91 -1.17 1.95
N PRO A 249 18.04 -0.70 1.33
CA PRO A 249 18.88 0.42 1.73
C PRO A 249 18.15 1.77 1.58
N ILE A 250 18.36 2.69 2.52
CA ILE A 250 17.72 4.01 2.46
C ILE A 250 18.50 4.87 1.47
N GLN A 251 17.98 4.96 0.24
CA GLN A 251 18.55 5.66 -0.90
C GLN A 251 17.46 6.40 -1.67
N ALA A 252 17.70 7.65 -2.05
CA ALA A 252 16.74 8.45 -2.80
C ALA A 252 17.45 9.43 -3.74
N PRO A 253 16.75 9.97 -4.77
CA PRO A 253 17.28 10.98 -5.65
C PRO A 253 17.80 12.22 -4.87
N LYS A 254 19.03 12.63 -5.15
CA LYS A 254 19.75 13.68 -4.42
C LYS A 254 18.94 14.97 -4.25
N LYS A 255 18.28 15.42 -5.31
CA LYS A 255 17.47 16.65 -5.29
C LYS A 255 16.32 16.59 -4.26
N LEU A 256 15.68 15.42 -4.10
CA LEU A 256 14.64 15.24 -3.09
C LEU A 256 15.24 15.19 -1.68
N VAL A 257 16.41 14.56 -1.52
CA VAL A 257 17.09 14.54 -0.22
C VAL A 257 17.43 15.98 0.23
N GLU A 258 18.01 16.79 -0.66
CA GLU A 258 18.32 18.21 -0.39
C GLU A 258 17.08 19.02 0.02
N LYS A 259 15.94 18.78 -0.63
CA LYS A 259 14.63 19.38 -0.24
C LYS A 259 14.30 19.08 1.23
N TYR A 260 14.42 17.80 1.62
CA TYR A 260 14.05 17.37 2.98
C TYR A 260 15.13 17.72 4.02
N GLU A 261 16.38 17.87 3.65
CA GLU A 261 17.41 18.44 4.53
C GLU A 261 17.08 19.89 4.88
N ALA A 262 16.73 20.71 3.87
CA ALA A 262 16.27 22.07 4.10
C ALA A 262 14.98 22.14 4.95
N LYS A 263 14.01 21.25 4.68
CA LYS A 263 12.79 21.14 5.50
C LYS A 263 13.09 20.77 6.94
N LYS A 264 13.97 19.80 7.16
CA LYS A 264 14.42 19.39 8.49
C LYS A 264 15.07 20.53 9.25
N GLU A 265 15.98 21.25 8.60
CA GLU A 265 16.63 22.41 9.21
C GLU A 265 15.61 23.49 9.59
N LYS A 266 14.68 23.81 8.68
CA LYS A 266 13.59 24.77 8.95
C LYS A 266 12.69 24.35 10.11
N MET A 267 12.32 23.05 10.19
CA MET A 267 11.37 22.57 11.20
C MET A 267 12.02 22.33 12.56
N TYR A 268 13.26 21.87 12.59
CA TYR A 268 13.86 21.35 13.80
C TYR A 268 15.18 22.01 14.17
N GLY A 269 15.91 22.57 13.21
CA GLY A 269 17.22 23.20 13.41
C GLY A 269 18.14 22.30 14.24
N LYS A 270 18.67 22.87 15.32
CA LYS A 270 19.54 22.16 16.27
C LYS A 270 18.80 21.40 17.38
N THR A 271 17.45 21.35 17.34
CA THR A 271 16.66 20.65 18.37
C THR A 271 17.00 19.15 18.38
N PRO A 272 17.50 18.59 19.50
CA PRO A 272 17.86 17.19 19.57
C PRO A 272 16.68 16.26 19.31
N LEU A 273 16.94 15.13 18.68
CA LEU A 273 15.96 14.06 18.50
C LEU A 273 15.70 13.40 19.86
N LYS A 274 14.47 13.51 20.36
CA LYS A 274 14.05 12.78 21.54
C LYS A 274 13.81 11.31 21.19
N MET A 275 14.34 10.44 22.03
CA MET A 275 14.17 8.99 21.94
C MET A 275 13.32 8.49 23.09
N ARG A 276 12.54 7.44 22.85
CA ARG A 276 11.75 6.75 23.87
C ARG A 276 12.29 5.34 24.06
N PRO A 277 12.58 4.92 25.30
CA PRO A 277 12.97 3.56 25.59
C PRO A 277 11.80 2.60 25.34
N GLU A 278 12.13 1.45 24.79
CA GLU A 278 11.26 0.30 24.60
C GLU A 278 11.83 -0.93 25.33
N ARG A 279 11.07 -2.03 25.32
CA ARG A 279 11.57 -3.29 25.91
C ARG A 279 12.90 -3.69 25.27
N LEU A 280 13.66 -4.52 26.01
CA LEU A 280 14.92 -5.13 25.54
C LEU A 280 15.98 -4.08 25.14
N ASN A 281 16.03 -2.97 25.87
CA ASN A 281 16.99 -1.87 25.66
C ASN A 281 16.90 -1.22 24.25
N GLN A 282 15.78 -1.40 23.56
CA GLN A 282 15.54 -0.70 22.31
C GLN A 282 15.10 0.74 22.56
N GLN A 283 15.23 1.56 21.54
CA GLN A 283 14.78 2.95 21.57
C GLN A 283 14.14 3.33 20.25
N VAL A 284 13.07 4.11 20.29
CA VAL A 284 12.39 4.65 19.10
C VAL A 284 12.44 6.17 19.08
N PRO A 285 12.57 6.77 17.88
CA PRO A 285 12.50 8.22 17.73
C PRO A 285 11.07 8.71 17.93
N LEU A 286 10.93 9.90 18.54
CA LEU A 286 9.62 10.52 18.81
C LEU A 286 9.16 11.48 17.69
N ARG A 287 9.91 11.59 16.61
CA ARG A 287 9.53 12.36 15.43
C ARG A 287 10.19 11.83 14.18
N GLN A 288 9.55 12.08 13.06
CA GLN A 288 10.09 11.86 11.72
C GLN A 288 11.07 12.98 11.38
N GLN A 289 12.26 12.63 10.87
CA GLN A 289 13.27 13.63 10.51
C GLN A 289 14.36 13.10 9.58
N ASN A 290 14.19 11.91 9.00
CA ASN A 290 15.18 11.35 8.06
C ASN A 290 14.92 11.89 6.65
N PRO A 291 15.78 12.77 6.09
CA PRO A 291 15.55 13.38 4.78
C PRO A 291 15.54 12.35 3.64
N THR A 292 16.41 11.34 3.71
CA THR A 292 16.49 10.32 2.66
C THR A 292 15.25 9.44 2.64
N TYR A 293 14.74 9.04 3.81
CA TYR A 293 13.49 8.28 3.89
C TYR A 293 12.29 9.09 3.38
N ALA A 294 12.20 10.36 3.77
CA ALA A 294 11.16 11.25 3.29
C ALA A 294 11.20 11.41 1.76
N ALA A 295 12.41 11.52 1.19
CA ALA A 295 12.62 11.57 -0.25
C ALA A 295 12.23 10.25 -0.97
N MET A 296 12.49 9.08 -0.35
CA MET A 296 11.98 7.80 -0.86
C MET A 296 10.47 7.77 -0.89
N LEU A 297 9.82 8.24 0.18
CA LEU A 297 8.37 8.26 0.26
C LEU A 297 7.74 9.25 -0.73
N GLU A 298 8.33 10.42 -0.93
CA GLU A 298 7.89 11.35 -1.97
C GLU A 298 8.02 10.74 -3.38
N SER A 299 9.06 9.92 -3.62
CA SER A 299 9.15 9.17 -4.87
C SER A 299 7.99 8.17 -5.02
N VAL A 300 7.59 7.47 -3.96
CA VAL A 300 6.38 6.61 -3.99
C VAL A 300 5.13 7.45 -4.28
N ASP A 301 4.96 8.59 -3.63
CA ASP A 301 3.83 9.49 -3.86
C ASP A 301 3.75 9.98 -5.30
N THR A 302 4.88 10.42 -5.87
CA THR A 302 4.96 10.82 -7.27
C THR A 302 4.55 9.69 -8.21
N ASN A 303 4.95 8.47 -7.92
CA ASN A 303 4.63 7.30 -8.71
C ASN A 303 3.16 6.86 -8.56
N VAL A 304 2.55 7.05 -7.41
CA VAL A 304 1.08 6.94 -7.26
C VAL A 304 0.38 7.97 -8.15
N GLY A 305 0.90 9.20 -8.23
CA GLY A 305 0.43 10.23 -9.15
C GLY A 305 0.48 9.75 -10.61
N LYS A 306 1.62 9.20 -11.07
CA LYS A 306 1.76 8.65 -12.44
C LYS A 306 0.72 7.56 -12.75
N VAL A 307 0.43 6.66 -11.79
CA VAL A 307 -0.62 5.63 -11.98
C VAL A 307 -1.99 6.26 -12.17
N ILE A 308 -2.35 7.25 -11.33
CA ILE A 308 -3.63 7.95 -11.43
C ILE A 308 -3.75 8.66 -12.78
N ASP A 309 -2.70 9.38 -13.20
CA ASP A 309 -2.67 10.14 -14.45
C ASP A 309 -2.78 9.19 -15.66
N ALA A 310 -2.09 8.03 -15.64
CA ALA A 310 -2.21 7.03 -16.68
C ALA A 310 -3.63 6.43 -16.79
N LEU A 311 -4.31 6.22 -15.65
CA LEU A 311 -5.71 5.77 -15.66
C LEU A 311 -6.66 6.85 -16.20
N ASP A 312 -6.41 8.12 -15.90
CA ASP A 312 -7.19 9.25 -16.44
C ASP A 312 -6.97 9.39 -17.96
N GLU A 313 -5.72 9.31 -18.44
CA GLU A 313 -5.39 9.32 -19.87
C GLU A 313 -6.09 8.20 -20.65
N LEU A 314 -6.18 7.00 -20.06
CA LEU A 314 -6.80 5.84 -20.64
C LEU A 314 -8.34 5.80 -20.46
N GLY A 315 -8.93 6.75 -19.74
CA GLY A 315 -10.35 6.80 -19.43
C GLY A 315 -10.82 5.73 -18.43
N LEU A 316 -9.92 5.13 -17.65
CA LEU A 316 -10.19 3.98 -16.78
C LEU A 316 -10.45 4.36 -15.30
N THR A 317 -10.37 5.61 -14.94
CA THR A 317 -10.47 6.08 -13.53
C THR A 317 -11.73 5.59 -12.82
N LYS A 318 -12.89 5.57 -13.51
CA LYS A 318 -14.17 5.12 -12.95
C LYS A 318 -14.33 3.60 -12.95
N ASP A 319 -13.51 2.90 -13.73
CA ASP A 319 -13.57 1.46 -13.93
C ASP A 319 -12.40 0.74 -13.25
N THR A 320 -11.71 1.41 -12.33
CA THR A 320 -10.57 0.84 -11.62
C THR A 320 -10.71 0.99 -10.11
N ILE A 321 -10.56 -0.14 -9.40
CA ILE A 321 -10.41 -0.21 -7.95
C ILE A 321 -8.93 -0.07 -7.63
N ILE A 322 -8.57 0.85 -6.75
CA ILE A 322 -7.20 1.01 -6.26
C ILE A 322 -7.19 0.73 -4.75
N VAL A 323 -6.38 -0.23 -4.34
CA VAL A 323 -6.03 -0.48 -2.94
C VAL A 323 -4.63 0.06 -2.70
N PHE A 324 -4.45 0.83 -1.64
CA PHE A 324 -3.14 1.25 -1.15
C PHE A 324 -2.93 0.68 0.25
N THR A 325 -1.81 -0.01 0.49
CA THR A 325 -1.51 -0.59 1.80
C THR A 325 -0.02 -0.89 1.98
N SER A 326 0.38 -1.31 3.18
CA SER A 326 1.74 -1.72 3.56
C SER A 326 1.75 -3.16 4.08
N ASP A 327 2.94 -3.76 4.15
CA ASP A 327 3.11 -5.14 4.63
C ASP A 327 3.44 -5.26 6.13
N ASN A 328 3.94 -4.21 6.76
CA ASN A 328 4.13 -4.09 8.21
C ASN A 328 4.28 -2.63 8.59
N GLY A 329 4.36 -2.35 9.88
CA GLY A 329 4.64 -1.02 10.37
C GLY A 329 6.04 -0.52 10.01
N GLY A 330 6.25 0.80 10.12
CA GLY A 330 7.50 1.45 9.75
C GLY A 330 8.70 0.94 10.55
N SER A 331 9.85 0.80 9.87
CA SER A 331 11.10 0.40 10.51
C SER A 331 11.78 1.59 11.18
N CYS A 332 11.83 1.59 12.50
CA CYS A 332 12.53 2.62 13.28
C CYS A 332 13.59 2.04 14.24
N MET A 333 13.88 0.75 14.10
CA MET A 333 14.93 0.00 14.82
C MET A 333 15.54 -1.05 13.88
N PRO A 334 16.76 -1.55 14.11
CA PRO A 334 17.87 -1.02 14.87
C PRO A 334 18.64 0.08 14.12
N GLY A 335 19.65 0.66 14.76
CA GLY A 335 20.56 1.63 14.16
C GLY A 335 20.85 2.82 15.08
N THR A 336 21.79 3.68 14.66
CA THR A 336 21.97 4.94 15.39
C THR A 336 20.74 5.82 15.20
N PRO A 337 20.35 6.66 16.18
CA PRO A 337 19.19 7.53 16.08
C PRO A 337 19.12 8.36 14.78
N ALA A 338 20.28 8.83 14.30
CA ALA A 338 20.37 9.63 13.07
C ALA A 338 20.11 8.83 11.78
N LYS A 339 20.29 7.50 11.80
CA LYS A 339 20.15 6.61 10.63
C LYS A 339 18.84 5.82 10.60
N ARG A 340 17.95 6.03 11.59
CA ARG A 340 16.67 5.32 11.62
C ARG A 340 15.76 5.83 10.51
N PRO A 341 15.11 4.95 9.75
CA PRO A 341 14.25 5.34 8.63
C PRO A 341 13.14 6.30 9.03
N THR A 342 12.28 5.92 9.98
CA THR A 342 11.11 6.71 10.36
C THR A 342 10.84 6.71 11.86
N SER A 343 9.69 7.24 12.25
CA SER A 343 9.11 7.21 13.59
C SER A 343 7.64 6.82 13.51
N ASN A 344 7.23 5.83 14.28
CA ASN A 344 5.83 5.44 14.39
C ASN A 344 5.08 6.18 15.51
N TYR A 345 5.72 7.15 16.18
CA TYR A 345 5.07 7.91 17.24
C TYR A 345 3.74 8.56 16.77
N PRO A 346 2.62 8.46 17.54
CA PRO A 346 2.50 8.04 18.92
C PRO A 346 2.46 6.51 19.15
N LEU A 347 2.35 5.68 18.11
CA LEU A 347 2.30 4.24 18.22
C LEU A 347 3.57 3.66 18.85
N ARG A 348 3.43 2.51 19.52
CA ARG A 348 4.54 1.84 20.19
C ARG A 348 5.35 0.98 19.26
N ALA A 349 6.66 0.99 19.42
CA ALA A 349 7.65 0.15 18.75
C ALA A 349 7.70 0.30 17.21
N SER A 350 7.91 -0.78 16.47
CA SER A 350 8.41 -0.76 15.10
C SER A 350 8.11 -2.08 14.40
N LYS A 351 8.34 -2.16 13.07
CA LYS A 351 8.48 -3.42 12.35
C LYS A 351 9.15 -4.49 13.23
N GLY A 352 8.63 -5.71 13.17
CA GLY A 352 9.13 -6.84 13.95
C GLY A 352 8.50 -6.98 15.33
N TRP A 353 7.60 -6.07 15.75
CA TRP A 353 6.93 -6.10 17.05
C TRP A 353 5.41 -6.15 16.89
N ASN A 354 4.73 -6.93 17.74
CA ASN A 354 3.25 -6.99 17.74
C ASN A 354 2.57 -5.83 18.49
N TYR A 355 3.31 -4.76 18.80
CA TYR A 355 2.72 -3.48 19.21
C TYR A 355 2.17 -2.69 18.02
N GLU A 356 1.36 -1.68 18.29
CA GLU A 356 0.69 -0.87 17.24
C GLU A 356 1.66 -0.36 16.18
N GLY A 357 2.85 0.12 16.55
CA GLY A 357 3.84 0.63 15.60
C GLY A 357 4.45 -0.44 14.67
N GLY A 358 4.30 -1.73 14.99
CA GLY A 358 4.80 -2.80 14.15
C GLY A 358 3.76 -3.46 13.25
N ILE A 359 2.48 -3.35 13.59
CA ILE A 359 1.39 -4.02 12.88
C ILE A 359 0.31 -3.08 12.32
N ARG A 360 0.14 -1.86 12.84
CA ARG A 360 -0.82 -0.90 12.28
C ARG A 360 -0.25 -0.24 11.04
N ILE A 361 -1.01 -0.26 9.94
CA ILE A 361 -0.57 0.16 8.62
C ILE A 361 -1.58 1.11 7.97
N PRO A 362 -1.14 2.01 7.07
CA PRO A 362 -2.08 2.78 6.26
C PRO A 362 -2.78 1.86 5.27
N THR A 363 -4.11 1.97 5.16
CA THR A 363 -4.89 1.22 4.18
C THR A 363 -6.10 2.01 3.75
N PHE A 364 -6.34 2.08 2.45
CA PHE A 364 -7.57 2.61 1.88
C PHE A 364 -7.91 1.93 0.55
N ILE A 365 -9.19 1.96 0.20
CA ILE A 365 -9.74 1.41 -1.04
C ILE A 365 -10.50 2.50 -1.76
N THR A 366 -10.15 2.78 -3.01
CA THR A 366 -10.77 3.81 -3.82
C THR A 366 -11.37 3.20 -5.08
N TRP A 367 -12.62 3.55 -5.36
CA TRP A 367 -13.30 3.27 -6.62
C TRP A 367 -14.24 4.44 -6.92
N PRO A 368 -13.79 5.40 -7.75
CA PRO A 368 -14.53 6.65 -7.96
C PRO A 368 -15.97 6.42 -8.45
N GLY A 369 -16.91 7.04 -7.75
CA GLY A 369 -18.34 6.91 -8.05
C GLY A 369 -19.01 5.60 -7.58
N LYS A 370 -18.27 4.68 -6.98
CA LYS A 370 -18.77 3.40 -6.44
C LYS A 370 -18.53 3.26 -4.93
N ILE A 371 -17.36 3.66 -4.45
CA ILE A 371 -17.03 3.69 -3.03
C ILE A 371 -17.09 5.15 -2.55
N PRO A 372 -17.90 5.49 -1.55
CA PRO A 372 -17.95 6.85 -1.01
C PRO A 372 -16.67 7.21 -0.27
N ALA A 373 -16.32 8.50 -0.26
CA ALA A 373 -15.27 9.01 0.62
C ALA A 373 -15.72 8.87 2.08
N MET A 374 -15.00 8.04 2.85
CA MET A 374 -15.31 7.78 4.25
C MET A 374 -14.06 7.45 5.07
N LYS A 375 -14.16 7.61 6.39
CA LYS A 375 -13.17 7.13 7.36
C LYS A 375 -13.86 6.22 8.36
N THR A 376 -13.21 5.11 8.70
CA THR A 376 -13.68 4.19 9.74
C THR A 376 -12.55 3.78 10.67
N ALA A 377 -12.90 3.57 11.94
CA ALA A 377 -12.00 3.03 12.96
C ALA A 377 -12.31 1.55 13.27
N GLU A 378 -13.16 0.90 12.47
CA GLU A 378 -13.36 -0.54 12.58
C GLU A 378 -12.04 -1.27 12.31
N PRO A 379 -11.59 -2.18 13.19
CA PRO A 379 -10.37 -2.94 12.99
C PRO A 379 -10.45 -3.87 11.79
N VAL A 380 -9.58 -3.68 10.81
CA VAL A 380 -9.46 -4.50 9.60
C VAL A 380 -8.03 -5.05 9.49
N ILE A 381 -7.83 -6.14 8.75
CA ILE A 381 -6.54 -6.80 8.62
C ILE A 381 -6.25 -7.16 7.15
N THR A 382 -4.98 -7.27 6.76
CA THR A 382 -4.56 -7.45 5.36
C THR A 382 -5.31 -8.56 4.62
N MET A 383 -5.60 -9.70 5.27
CA MET A 383 -6.31 -10.82 4.64
C MET A 383 -7.77 -10.51 4.27
N ASP A 384 -8.35 -9.44 4.80
CA ASP A 384 -9.70 -8.99 4.45
C ASP A 384 -9.77 -8.46 3.02
N LEU A 385 -8.65 -7.99 2.47
CA LEU A 385 -8.58 -7.49 1.10
C LEU A 385 -8.93 -8.58 0.08
N TYR A 386 -8.59 -9.85 0.37
CA TYR A 386 -8.90 -10.97 -0.51
C TYR A 386 -10.42 -11.12 -0.77
N PRO A 387 -11.26 -11.42 0.23
CA PRO A 387 -12.70 -11.55 0.00
C PRO A 387 -13.36 -10.23 -0.42
N THR A 388 -12.84 -9.08 0.03
CA THR A 388 -13.34 -7.76 -0.36
C THR A 388 -13.21 -7.52 -1.87
N LEU A 389 -12.03 -7.79 -2.43
CA LEU A 389 -11.80 -7.59 -3.86
C LEU A 389 -12.60 -8.57 -4.71
N LEU A 390 -12.76 -9.83 -4.28
CA LEU A 390 -13.65 -10.78 -4.98
C LEU A 390 -15.10 -10.28 -4.99
N GLU A 391 -15.61 -9.79 -3.86
CA GLU A 391 -16.98 -9.28 -3.78
C GLU A 391 -17.18 -8.01 -4.62
N LEU A 392 -16.26 -7.03 -4.56
CA LEU A 392 -16.33 -5.79 -5.35
C LEU A 392 -16.31 -6.05 -6.86
N THR A 393 -15.64 -7.11 -7.29
CA THR A 393 -15.49 -7.45 -8.72
C THR A 393 -16.45 -8.50 -9.21
N GLY A 394 -17.28 -9.08 -8.31
CA GLY A 394 -18.15 -10.21 -8.61
C GLY A 394 -17.40 -11.51 -8.93
N CYS A 395 -16.11 -11.59 -8.60
CA CYS A 395 -15.34 -12.82 -8.75
C CYS A 395 -15.70 -13.82 -7.65
N LYS A 396 -15.72 -15.10 -8.02
CA LYS A 396 -16.04 -16.17 -7.08
C LYS A 396 -14.79 -16.65 -6.34
N GLN A 397 -14.97 -16.96 -5.06
CA GLN A 397 -13.97 -17.73 -4.32
C GLN A 397 -13.78 -19.11 -4.98
N LEU A 398 -12.54 -19.56 -5.06
CA LEU A 398 -12.25 -20.87 -5.62
C LEU A 398 -12.67 -22.00 -4.66
N PRO A 399 -13.07 -23.17 -5.19
CA PRO A 399 -13.52 -24.28 -4.36
C PRO A 399 -12.47 -24.76 -3.36
N LYS A 400 -12.92 -25.26 -2.21
CA LYS A 400 -12.08 -25.86 -1.14
C LYS A 400 -11.06 -24.90 -0.51
N GLN A 401 -11.20 -23.58 -0.72
CA GLN A 401 -10.33 -22.60 -0.11
C GLN A 401 -10.90 -22.13 1.23
N THR A 402 -10.10 -22.24 2.28
CA THR A 402 -10.36 -21.57 3.55
C THR A 402 -9.96 -20.10 3.43
N ILE A 403 -10.80 -19.18 3.85
CA ILE A 403 -10.51 -17.75 3.96
C ILE A 403 -10.80 -17.32 5.39
N ASP A 404 -9.79 -16.78 6.09
CA ASP A 404 -9.95 -16.22 7.44
C ASP A 404 -10.40 -14.75 7.39
N GLY A 405 -10.10 -14.06 6.26
CA GLY A 405 -10.49 -12.66 6.01
C GLY A 405 -12.02 -12.47 5.95
N ARG A 406 -12.46 -11.25 6.20
CA ARG A 406 -13.86 -10.81 6.10
C ARG A 406 -13.98 -9.74 5.04
N SER A 407 -15.03 -9.79 4.22
CA SER A 407 -15.28 -8.73 3.25
C SER A 407 -15.58 -7.41 3.95
N LEU A 408 -14.96 -6.36 3.45
CA LEU A 408 -15.15 -4.97 3.91
C LEU A 408 -16.30 -4.28 3.17
N VAL A 409 -16.93 -4.93 2.19
CA VAL A 409 -17.97 -4.33 1.35
C VAL A 409 -19.17 -3.83 2.15
N PRO A 410 -19.71 -4.58 3.14
CA PRO A 410 -20.80 -4.09 3.97
C PRO A 410 -20.44 -2.83 4.75
N LEU A 411 -19.21 -2.75 5.25
CA LEU A 411 -18.68 -1.59 5.97
C LEU A 411 -18.47 -0.38 5.04
N ILE A 412 -17.87 -0.60 3.87
CA ILE A 412 -17.58 0.44 2.87
C ILE A 412 -18.87 1.10 2.35
N HIS A 413 -19.94 0.33 2.19
CA HIS A 413 -21.23 0.84 1.75
C HIS A 413 -22.18 1.24 2.88
N GLY A 414 -21.70 1.26 4.13
CA GLY A 414 -22.48 1.70 5.30
C GLY A 414 -23.64 0.79 5.65
N LYS A 415 -23.67 -0.44 5.12
CA LYS A 415 -24.68 -1.46 5.47
C LYS A 415 -24.47 -2.01 6.88
N GLU A 416 -23.22 -2.05 7.31
CA GLU A 416 -22.79 -2.44 8.65
C GLU A 416 -21.86 -1.38 9.23
N LYS A 417 -21.89 -1.20 10.57
CA LYS A 417 -21.01 -0.30 11.30
C LYS A 417 -19.76 -1.00 11.82
N ALA A 418 -19.82 -2.31 11.97
CA ALA A 418 -18.74 -3.17 12.44
C ALA A 418 -18.75 -4.49 11.67
N LEU A 419 -17.59 -5.12 11.54
CA LEU A 419 -17.46 -6.44 10.94
C LEU A 419 -17.93 -7.52 11.94
N ASN A 420 -18.59 -8.57 11.44
CA ASN A 420 -18.90 -9.75 12.25
C ASN A 420 -17.61 -10.55 12.51
N ARG A 421 -16.79 -10.03 13.42
CA ARG A 421 -15.50 -10.60 13.83
C ARG A 421 -15.37 -10.47 15.35
N SER A 422 -15.02 -11.58 16.01
CA SER A 422 -14.88 -11.59 17.46
C SER A 422 -13.57 -10.92 17.92
N PHE A 423 -12.49 -11.04 17.15
CA PHE A 423 -11.17 -10.48 17.47
C PHE A 423 -10.22 -10.51 16.26
N LEU A 424 -9.10 -9.81 16.37
CA LEU A 424 -7.90 -9.96 15.56
C LEU A 424 -6.79 -10.57 16.41
N ALA A 425 -5.93 -11.42 15.82
CA ALA A 425 -4.83 -12.01 16.55
C ALA A 425 -3.58 -12.19 15.70
N TRP A 426 -2.43 -12.21 16.35
CA TRP A 426 -1.10 -12.32 15.77
C TRP A 426 -0.27 -13.34 16.53
N TRP A 427 0.50 -14.13 15.81
CA TRP A 427 1.41 -15.10 16.37
C TRP A 427 2.79 -14.98 15.70
N TYR A 428 3.81 -14.58 16.46
CA TYR A 428 5.17 -14.42 15.99
C TYR A 428 6.13 -15.16 16.93
N PRO A 429 6.42 -16.46 16.68
CA PRO A 429 7.18 -17.31 17.59
C PRO A 429 8.70 -17.16 17.48
N HIS A 430 9.22 -16.03 16.98
CA HIS A 430 10.61 -15.82 16.65
C HIS A 430 11.23 -14.64 17.39
N ALA A 431 12.56 -14.71 17.58
CA ALA A 431 13.38 -13.54 17.82
C ALA A 431 13.96 -13.05 16.50
N ASN A 432 13.97 -11.75 16.29
CA ASN A 432 14.47 -11.17 15.04
C ASN A 432 15.46 -10.01 15.23
N GLY A 433 16.06 -9.56 14.12
CA GLY A 433 17.02 -8.46 14.09
C GLY A 433 16.46 -7.08 14.49
N HIS A 434 15.14 -6.93 14.60
CA HIS A 434 14.47 -5.73 15.09
C HIS A 434 14.31 -5.70 16.62
N GLY A 435 14.92 -6.67 17.31
CA GLY A 435 15.00 -6.72 18.76
C GLY A 435 13.78 -7.36 19.44
N THR A 436 12.82 -7.89 18.70
CA THR A 436 11.69 -8.59 19.31
C THR A 436 12.07 -10.01 19.78
N GLN A 437 11.24 -10.57 20.63
CA GLN A 437 11.27 -11.94 21.12
C GLN A 437 9.95 -12.64 20.76
N PRO A 438 9.87 -13.98 20.87
CA PRO A 438 8.63 -14.71 20.61
C PRO A 438 7.45 -14.12 21.34
N CYS A 439 6.44 -13.68 20.61
CA CYS A 439 5.25 -13.07 21.17
C CYS A 439 3.99 -13.37 20.35
N GLN A 440 2.85 -13.26 21.01
CA GLN A 440 1.53 -13.32 20.39
C GLN A 440 0.68 -12.16 20.92
N ALA A 441 -0.33 -11.76 20.15
CA ALA A 441 -1.20 -10.65 20.54
C ALA A 441 -2.65 -10.90 20.09
N ILE A 442 -3.60 -10.30 20.78
CA ILE A 442 -5.01 -10.28 20.44
C ILE A 442 -5.58 -8.89 20.64
N LEU A 443 -6.44 -8.47 19.73
CA LEU A 443 -7.25 -7.25 19.81
C LEU A 443 -8.73 -7.62 19.77
N LYS A 444 -9.45 -7.30 20.85
CA LYS A 444 -10.88 -7.55 20.99
C LYS A 444 -11.52 -6.40 21.77
N ASP A 445 -12.57 -5.80 21.21
CA ASP A 445 -13.36 -4.74 21.86
C ASP A 445 -12.52 -3.58 22.40
N GLY A 446 -11.53 -3.10 21.63
CA GLY A 446 -10.60 -2.04 22.04
C GLY A 446 -9.48 -2.50 22.98
N TRP A 447 -9.58 -3.71 23.57
CA TRP A 447 -8.54 -4.28 24.42
C TRP A 447 -7.49 -5.02 23.61
N LYS A 448 -6.22 -4.71 23.82
CA LYS A 448 -5.08 -5.39 23.22
C LYS A 448 -4.21 -6.04 24.27
N LEU A 449 -4.05 -7.35 24.15
CA LEU A 449 -3.17 -8.15 24.98
C LEU A 449 -1.93 -8.54 24.15
N VAL A 450 -0.75 -8.42 24.74
CA VAL A 450 0.52 -8.91 24.19
C VAL A 450 1.14 -9.89 25.19
N HIS A 451 1.39 -11.13 24.72
CA HIS A 451 1.98 -12.18 25.54
C HIS A 451 3.37 -12.57 25.02
N TRP A 452 4.38 -12.45 25.89
CA TRP A 452 5.76 -12.76 25.63
C TRP A 452 6.06 -14.21 26.00
N MET A 453 6.07 -15.09 25.00
CA MET A 453 6.05 -16.54 25.17
C MET A 453 7.28 -17.09 25.93
N ASN A 454 8.47 -16.53 25.69
CA ASN A 454 9.72 -16.98 26.31
C ASN A 454 9.91 -16.52 27.76
N ARG A 455 9.08 -15.57 28.24
CA ARG A 455 9.11 -15.02 29.59
C ARG A 455 7.86 -15.30 30.38
N ASN A 456 6.83 -15.80 29.71
CA ASN A 456 5.47 -15.95 30.26
C ASN A 456 4.94 -14.62 30.88
N GLU A 457 5.25 -13.50 30.21
CA GLU A 457 4.83 -12.17 30.62
C GLU A 457 3.67 -11.71 29.75
N THR A 458 2.67 -11.10 30.34
CA THR A 458 1.48 -10.60 29.63
C THR A 458 1.27 -9.13 29.96
N GLU A 459 1.01 -8.35 28.92
CA GLU A 459 0.67 -6.93 28.99
C GLU A 459 -0.74 -6.72 28.41
N LEU A 460 -1.51 -5.78 28.97
CA LEU A 460 -2.87 -5.47 28.54
C LEU A 460 -3.06 -3.96 28.40
N TYR A 461 -3.63 -3.52 27.28
CA TYR A 461 -3.86 -2.11 26.96
C TYR A 461 -5.28 -1.88 26.48
N HIS A 462 -5.83 -0.68 26.70
CA HIS A 462 -7.08 -0.24 26.11
C HIS A 462 -6.76 0.82 25.05
N LEU A 463 -6.81 0.45 23.78
CA LEU A 463 -6.28 1.26 22.68
C LEU A 463 -7.05 2.57 22.42
N ASP A 464 -8.33 2.66 22.83
CA ASP A 464 -9.10 3.88 22.67
C ASP A 464 -8.61 4.99 23.64
N GLU A 465 -8.02 4.62 24.77
CA GLU A 465 -7.47 5.52 25.78
C GLU A 465 -5.95 5.61 25.70
N ASP A 466 -5.29 4.55 25.24
CA ASP A 466 -3.83 4.41 25.20
C ASP A 466 -3.34 3.77 23.89
N VAL A 467 -3.47 4.50 22.79
CA VAL A 467 -2.97 4.07 21.48
C VAL A 467 -1.45 3.83 21.46
N GLY A 468 -0.73 4.41 22.41
CA GLY A 468 0.71 4.28 22.58
C GLY A 468 1.14 3.07 23.39
N GLU A 469 0.21 2.28 23.95
CA GLU A 469 0.46 1.06 24.72
C GLU A 469 1.45 1.33 25.89
N ARG A 470 1.14 2.35 26.74
CA ARG A 470 2.03 2.81 27.82
C ARG A 470 1.58 2.41 29.21
N ASN A 471 0.27 2.22 29.39
CA ASN A 471 -0.32 1.90 30.66
C ASN A 471 -0.72 0.42 30.69
N ASP A 472 0.17 -0.43 31.19
CA ASP A 472 -0.12 -1.87 31.33
C ASP A 472 -1.17 -2.11 32.42
N LEU A 473 -2.33 -2.59 32.01
CA LEU A 473 -3.49 -2.89 32.84
C LEU A 473 -3.59 -4.38 33.24
N ALA A 474 -2.63 -5.23 32.86
CA ALA A 474 -2.75 -6.68 33.07
C ALA A 474 -2.93 -7.07 34.54
N ARG A 475 -2.27 -6.35 35.46
CA ARG A 475 -2.40 -6.60 36.88
C ARG A 475 -3.71 -6.06 37.49
N LYS A 476 -4.25 -4.98 36.90
CA LYS A 476 -5.49 -4.33 37.34
C LYS A 476 -6.69 -5.09 36.81
N GLU A 477 -6.68 -5.44 35.54
CA GLU A 477 -7.78 -6.09 34.81
C GLU A 477 -7.53 -7.60 34.65
N ARG A 478 -7.31 -8.33 35.77
CA ARG A 478 -6.94 -9.76 35.77
C ARG A 478 -7.95 -10.67 35.08
N GLY A 479 -9.25 -10.35 35.21
CA GLY A 479 -10.33 -11.12 34.56
C GLY A 479 -10.23 -11.02 33.04
N LYS A 480 -10.11 -9.79 32.50
CA LYS A 480 -9.96 -9.50 31.08
C LYS A 480 -8.65 -10.10 30.54
N THR A 481 -7.57 -9.99 31.27
CA THR A 481 -6.27 -10.57 30.89
C THR A 481 -6.36 -12.09 30.71
N ARG A 482 -7.01 -12.79 31.64
CA ARG A 482 -7.21 -14.25 31.55
C ARG A 482 -8.09 -14.62 30.36
N GLU A 483 -9.26 -13.97 30.21
CA GLU A 483 -10.18 -14.19 29.08
C GLU A 483 -9.47 -14.08 27.73
N LEU A 484 -8.72 -12.99 27.52
CA LEU A 484 -8.04 -12.72 26.26
C LEU A 484 -6.87 -13.68 26.01
N LEU A 485 -6.10 -14.02 27.05
CA LEU A 485 -5.00 -14.98 26.92
C LEU A 485 -5.50 -16.39 26.59
N GLU A 486 -6.59 -16.84 27.19
CA GLU A 486 -7.23 -18.12 26.87
C GLU A 486 -7.76 -18.12 25.44
N THR A 487 -8.48 -17.06 25.03
CA THR A 487 -8.97 -16.90 23.66
C THR A 487 -7.82 -16.95 22.66
N LEU A 488 -6.71 -16.25 22.94
CA LEU A 488 -5.53 -16.20 22.09
C LEU A 488 -4.86 -17.57 21.94
N ASN A 489 -4.68 -18.31 23.04
CA ASN A 489 -4.07 -19.63 23.02
C ASN A 489 -4.93 -20.63 22.20
N ASN A 490 -6.24 -20.62 22.41
CA ASN A 490 -7.17 -21.46 21.64
C ASN A 490 -7.11 -21.15 20.13
N TRP A 491 -7.00 -19.85 19.78
CA TRP A 491 -6.85 -19.43 18.39
C TRP A 491 -5.52 -19.90 17.79
N VAL A 492 -4.41 -19.80 18.52
CA VAL A 492 -3.10 -20.30 18.05
C VAL A 492 -3.18 -21.78 17.75
N GLU A 493 -3.76 -22.60 18.64
CA GLU A 493 -3.95 -24.03 18.45
C GLU A 493 -4.80 -24.36 17.23
N ALA A 494 -5.87 -23.60 17.00
CA ALA A 494 -6.81 -23.83 15.89
C ALA A 494 -6.27 -23.40 14.52
N THR A 495 -5.21 -22.59 14.47
CA THR A 495 -4.67 -22.01 13.23
C THR A 495 -3.27 -22.49 12.84
N ARG A 496 -2.61 -23.27 13.70
CA ARG A 496 -1.28 -23.89 13.46
C ARG A 496 -1.36 -25.10 12.57
#